data_64a857b65bf91686d4ef783913512524
#
_entry.id   64a857b65bf91686d4ef783913512524
#
_cell.length_a   1.000
_cell.length_b   1.000
_cell.length_c   1.000
_cell.angle_alpha   90.00
_cell.angle_beta   90.00
_cell.angle_gamma   90.00
#
_symmetry.space_group_name_H-M   'P 1'
#
loop_
_entity.id
_entity.type
_entity.pdbx_description
1 polymer ?
#
loop_
_entity_poly.entity_id
_entity_poly.type
_entity_poly.pdbx_seq_one_letter_code
_entity_poly.pdbx_strand_id
1 'polypeptide(L)'
;MSKKKVYISLPISGYDLEERKETALAMEAKLHGRGYDVFNPLGDHFQPGLTTNEYMKLDLKALLDCDVIMFMYGWNRSAGCKCELDVATAIGLDVWFEGLSELKL
;
A
#
# COMPACT_ATOMS: atom_id res chain seq x y z
N MET A 1 -7.86 -22.27 3.72
CA MET A 1 -8.23 -20.90 4.06
C MET A 1 -7.45 -19.94 3.18
N SER A 2 -8.12 -18.92 2.71
CA SER A 2 -7.44 -17.91 1.91
C SER A 2 -6.56 -17.03 2.79
N LYS A 3 -5.44 -16.60 2.23
CA LYS A 3 -4.55 -15.66 2.91
C LYS A 3 -5.19 -14.29 2.97
N LYS A 4 -4.90 -13.54 4.03
CA LYS A 4 -5.27 -12.13 4.04
C LYS A 4 -4.39 -11.37 3.06
N LYS A 5 -4.99 -10.39 2.41
CA LYS A 5 -4.29 -9.57 1.42
C LYS A 5 -4.06 -8.18 1.98
N VAL A 6 -2.81 -7.74 1.93
CA VAL A 6 -2.37 -6.46 2.46
C VAL A 6 -2.09 -5.50 1.30
N TYR A 7 -2.69 -4.32 1.37
CA TYR A 7 -2.39 -3.22 0.45
C TYR A 7 -1.28 -2.36 1.04
N ILE A 8 -0.22 -2.13 0.28
CA ILE A 8 0.87 -1.25 0.72
C ILE A 8 0.55 0.19 0.31
N SER A 9 0.42 1.08 1.29
CA SER A 9 0.19 2.51 1.05
C SER A 9 1.44 3.28 1.43
N LEU A 10 2.07 3.92 0.44
CA LEU A 10 3.29 4.70 0.67
C LEU A 10 3.24 5.99 -0.15
N PRO A 11 3.87 7.08 0.35
CA PRO A 11 3.95 8.31 -0.42
C PRO A 11 4.90 8.12 -1.60
N ILE A 12 4.49 8.63 -2.76
CA ILE A 12 5.26 8.49 -4.01
C ILE A 12 5.63 9.84 -4.58
N SER A 13 4.66 10.78 -4.67
CA SER A 13 4.89 12.10 -5.24
C SER A 13 5.95 12.86 -4.46
N GLY A 14 6.93 13.42 -5.17
CA GLY A 14 8.03 14.17 -4.55
C GLY A 14 9.19 13.32 -4.10
N TYR A 15 9.12 12.01 -4.30
CA TYR A 15 10.19 11.09 -3.95
C TYR A 15 10.82 10.50 -5.22
N ASP A 16 12.02 9.96 -5.09
CA ASP A 16 12.65 9.22 -6.18
C ASP A 16 11.89 7.91 -6.42
N LEU A 17 11.43 7.70 -7.64
CA LEU A 17 10.60 6.54 -7.97
C LEU A 17 11.33 5.21 -7.74
N GLU A 18 12.61 5.13 -8.10
CA GLU A 18 13.36 3.89 -7.93
C GLU A 18 13.54 3.57 -6.45
N GLU A 19 13.76 4.57 -5.62
CA GLU A 19 13.84 4.39 -4.17
C GLU A 19 12.51 3.92 -3.60
N ARG A 20 11.39 4.49 -4.10
CA ARG A 20 10.06 4.05 -3.67
C ARG A 20 9.78 2.60 -4.04
N LYS A 21 10.21 2.18 -5.25
CA LYS A 21 10.05 0.80 -5.69
C LYS A 21 10.82 -0.15 -4.78
N GLU A 22 12.05 0.20 -4.42
CA GLU A 22 12.86 -0.63 -3.53
C GLU A 22 12.23 -0.73 -2.14
N THR A 23 11.75 0.39 -1.61
CA THR A 23 11.11 0.44 -0.30
C THR A 23 9.86 -0.43 -0.27
N ALA A 24 9.02 -0.30 -1.30
CA ALA A 24 7.79 -1.09 -1.39
C ALA A 24 8.08 -2.58 -1.56
N LEU A 25 9.09 -2.92 -2.36
CA LEU A 25 9.47 -4.31 -2.59
C LEU A 25 9.98 -4.98 -1.30
N ALA A 26 10.74 -4.24 -0.50
CA ALA A 26 11.23 -4.75 0.78
C ALA A 26 10.07 -5.07 1.73
N MET A 27 9.06 -4.19 1.79
CA MET A 27 7.88 -4.45 2.61
C MET A 27 7.06 -5.61 2.06
N GLU A 28 6.92 -5.71 0.74
CA GLU A 28 6.23 -6.83 0.11
C GLU A 28 6.87 -8.16 0.48
N ALA A 29 8.21 -8.25 0.39
CA ALA A 29 8.93 -9.45 0.74
C ALA A 29 8.72 -9.83 2.22
N LYS A 30 8.73 -8.84 3.09
CA LYS A 30 8.51 -9.05 4.51
C LYS A 30 7.11 -9.61 4.78
N LEU A 31 6.09 -9.05 4.14
CA LEU A 31 4.72 -9.51 4.31
C LEU A 31 4.51 -10.90 3.73
N HIS A 32 5.08 -11.19 2.56
CA HIS A 32 5.03 -12.53 1.98
C HIS A 32 5.68 -13.55 2.94
N GLY A 33 6.79 -13.19 3.56
CA GLY A 33 7.46 -14.05 4.52
C GLY A 33 6.63 -14.33 5.77
N ARG A 34 5.63 -13.52 6.04
CA ARG A 34 4.69 -13.69 7.17
C ARG A 34 3.39 -14.36 6.74
N GLY A 35 3.28 -14.78 5.48
CA GLY A 35 2.14 -15.54 4.98
C GLY A 35 1.00 -14.72 4.40
N TYR A 36 1.23 -13.45 4.10
CA TYR A 36 0.20 -12.59 3.50
C TYR A 36 0.33 -12.52 1.99
N ASP A 37 -0.81 -12.34 1.31
CA ASP A 37 -0.80 -11.86 -0.07
C ASP A 37 -0.65 -10.35 -0.02
N VAL A 38 -0.08 -9.77 -1.07
CA VAL A 38 0.27 -8.33 -1.06
C VAL A 38 -0.13 -7.68 -2.37
N PHE A 39 -0.74 -6.50 -2.28
CA PHE A 39 -0.82 -5.60 -3.42
C PHE A 39 0.22 -4.50 -3.21
N ASN A 40 1.18 -4.44 -4.13
CA ASN A 40 2.21 -3.40 -4.14
C ASN A 40 1.92 -2.48 -5.32
N PRO A 41 1.54 -1.20 -5.10
CA PRO A 41 1.20 -0.30 -6.20
C PRO A 41 2.36 -0.04 -7.16
N LEU A 42 3.58 -0.31 -6.75
CA LEU A 42 4.77 -0.16 -7.59
C LEU A 42 5.36 -1.51 -8.02
N GLY A 43 4.57 -2.57 -7.93
CA GLY A 43 5.01 -3.92 -8.29
C GLY A 43 5.06 -4.16 -9.80
N ASP A 44 5.07 -5.43 -10.21
CA ASP A 44 5.27 -5.84 -11.60
C ASP A 44 4.25 -5.27 -12.58
N HIS A 45 3.04 -4.96 -12.10
CA HIS A 45 1.96 -4.42 -12.94
C HIS A 45 1.99 -2.90 -13.04
N PHE A 46 2.96 -2.24 -12.41
CA PHE A 46 3.05 -0.78 -12.44
C PHE A 46 3.22 -0.27 -13.87
N GLN A 47 2.38 0.68 -14.27
CA GLN A 47 2.43 1.31 -15.58
C GLN A 47 2.93 2.74 -15.43
N PRO A 48 4.10 3.09 -15.98
CA PRO A 48 4.58 4.48 -15.92
C PRO A 48 3.75 5.38 -16.84
N GLY A 49 3.74 6.67 -16.53
CA GLY A 49 3.16 7.68 -17.44
C GLY A 49 1.67 7.92 -17.29
N LEU A 50 1.01 7.32 -16.30
CA LEU A 50 -0.39 7.60 -16.04
C LEU A 50 -0.54 8.90 -15.24
N THR A 51 -1.72 9.52 -15.32
CA THR A 51 -2.03 10.69 -14.49
C THR A 51 -2.27 10.26 -13.05
N THR A 52 -2.22 11.23 -12.13
CA THR A 52 -2.52 10.99 -10.72
C THR A 52 -3.90 10.36 -10.55
N ASN A 53 -4.88 10.87 -11.29
CA ASN A 53 -6.25 10.33 -11.21
C ASN A 53 -6.32 8.89 -11.69
N GLU A 54 -5.59 8.56 -12.76
CA GLU A 54 -5.56 7.19 -13.28
C GLU A 54 -4.93 6.22 -12.28
N TYR A 55 -3.80 6.62 -11.67
CA TYR A 55 -3.19 5.80 -10.62
C TYR A 55 -4.14 5.60 -9.45
N MET A 56 -4.82 6.68 -9.01
CA MET A 56 -5.74 6.59 -7.88
C MET A 56 -6.89 5.63 -8.18
N LYS A 57 -7.44 5.64 -9.39
CA LYS A 57 -8.50 4.70 -9.77
C LYS A 57 -8.04 3.25 -9.69
N LEU A 58 -6.85 2.97 -10.22
CA LEU A 58 -6.29 1.61 -10.17
C LEU A 58 -6.03 1.17 -8.75
N ASP A 59 -5.43 2.05 -7.97
CA ASP A 59 -5.05 1.74 -6.60
C ASP A 59 -6.28 1.53 -5.70
N LEU A 60 -7.29 2.36 -5.83
CA LEU A 60 -8.52 2.20 -5.04
C LEU A 60 -9.26 0.93 -5.41
N LYS A 61 -9.28 0.56 -6.71
CA LYS A 61 -9.85 -0.72 -7.11
C LYS A 61 -9.16 -1.89 -6.41
N ALA A 62 -7.83 -1.86 -6.37
CA ALA A 62 -7.07 -2.91 -5.70
C ALA A 62 -7.33 -2.91 -4.19
N LEU A 63 -7.41 -1.72 -3.59
CA LEU A 63 -7.64 -1.59 -2.16
C LEU A 63 -8.97 -2.22 -1.74
N LEU A 64 -10.00 -2.08 -2.56
CA LEU A 64 -11.32 -2.66 -2.27
C LEU A 64 -11.29 -4.18 -2.15
N ASP A 65 -10.30 -4.83 -2.76
CA ASP A 65 -10.16 -6.28 -2.70
C ASP A 65 -9.20 -6.75 -1.61
N CYS A 66 -8.68 -5.83 -0.81
CA CYS A 66 -7.75 -6.17 0.26
C CYS A 66 -8.45 -6.28 1.61
N ASP A 67 -7.77 -6.91 2.56
CA ASP A 67 -8.28 -7.09 3.93
C ASP A 67 -7.62 -6.13 4.90
N VAL A 68 -6.42 -5.69 4.59
CA VAL A 68 -5.57 -4.86 5.44
C VAL A 68 -4.92 -3.77 4.61
N ILE A 69 -4.73 -2.60 5.19
CA ILE A 69 -3.90 -1.56 4.60
C ILE A 69 -2.70 -1.29 5.52
N MET A 70 -1.49 -1.31 4.92
CA MET A 70 -0.24 -1.04 5.64
C MET A 70 0.29 0.32 5.21
N PHE A 71 0.29 1.28 6.13
CA PHE A 71 0.82 2.61 5.87
C PHE A 71 2.31 2.67 6.19
N MET A 72 3.09 3.13 5.22
CA MET A 72 4.53 3.29 5.37
C MET A 72 4.87 4.72 5.81
N TYR A 73 6.08 4.92 6.31
CA TYR A 73 6.51 6.22 6.82
C TYR A 73 6.27 7.35 5.81
N GLY A 74 5.80 8.48 6.31
CA GLY A 74 5.48 9.64 5.48
C GLY A 74 4.05 9.67 4.96
N TRP A 75 3.24 8.63 5.24
CA TRP A 75 1.87 8.53 4.74
C TRP A 75 1.02 9.75 5.10
N ASN A 76 1.23 10.31 6.29
CA ASN A 76 0.43 11.42 6.79
C ASN A 76 0.69 12.75 6.09
N ARG A 77 1.68 12.79 5.19
CA ARG A 77 1.97 13.96 4.35
C ARG A 77 1.61 13.70 2.90
N SER A 78 0.96 12.59 2.60
CA SER A 78 0.57 12.20 1.25
C SER A 78 -0.95 12.26 1.11
N ALA A 79 -1.42 13.08 0.17
CA ALA A 79 -2.85 13.20 -0.11
C ALA A 79 -3.44 11.84 -0.56
N GLY A 80 -2.68 11.10 -1.37
CA GLY A 80 -3.12 9.78 -1.83
C GLY A 80 -3.27 8.79 -0.68
N CYS A 81 -2.28 8.74 0.22
CA CYS A 81 -2.35 7.85 1.38
C CYS A 81 -3.52 8.21 2.30
N LYS A 82 -3.77 9.50 2.50
CA LYS A 82 -4.89 9.94 3.32
C LYS A 82 -6.24 9.55 2.71
N CYS A 83 -6.35 9.65 1.39
CA CYS A 83 -7.55 9.21 0.68
C CYS A 83 -7.76 7.71 0.87
N GLU A 84 -6.69 6.93 0.77
CA GLU A 84 -6.76 5.49 0.97
C GLU A 84 -7.14 5.14 2.41
N LEU A 85 -6.68 5.91 3.38
CA LEU A 85 -7.09 5.73 4.78
C LEU A 85 -8.59 5.95 4.94
N ASP A 86 -9.14 7.00 4.32
CA ASP A 86 -10.57 7.28 4.39
C ASP A 86 -11.38 6.14 3.81
N VAL A 87 -10.97 5.62 2.66
CA VAL A 87 -11.66 4.49 2.02
C VAL A 87 -11.54 3.24 2.88
N ALA A 88 -10.34 2.92 3.34
CA ALA A 88 -10.09 1.72 4.16
C ALA A 88 -10.94 1.76 5.44
N THR A 89 -11.01 2.92 6.08
CA THR A 89 -11.81 3.10 7.28
C THR A 89 -13.30 2.90 6.98
N ALA A 90 -13.77 3.48 5.87
CA ALA A 90 -15.17 3.40 5.48
C ALA A 90 -15.62 1.97 5.21
N ILE A 91 -14.74 1.12 4.68
CA ILE A 91 -15.09 -0.27 4.33
C ILE A 91 -14.63 -1.27 5.40
N GLY A 92 -14.06 -0.80 6.50
CA GLY A 92 -13.73 -1.64 7.65
C GLY A 92 -12.47 -2.50 7.51
N LEU A 93 -11.49 -2.06 6.73
CA LEU A 93 -10.21 -2.78 6.66
C LEU A 93 -9.44 -2.62 7.96
N ASP A 94 -8.62 -3.62 8.28
CA ASP A 94 -7.63 -3.49 9.34
C ASP A 94 -6.56 -2.48 8.88
N VAL A 95 -6.14 -1.61 9.78
CA VAL A 95 -5.17 -0.56 9.48
C VAL A 95 -3.88 -0.83 10.26
N TRP A 96 -2.79 -0.99 9.53
CA TRP A 96 -1.46 -1.18 10.11
C TRP A 96 -0.56 -0.02 9.73
N PHE A 97 0.40 0.29 10.61
CA PHE A 97 1.38 1.35 10.38
C PHE A 97 2.77 0.77 10.53
N GLU A 98 3.66 1.14 9.62
CA GLU A 98 5.06 0.75 9.69
C GLU A 98 5.65 1.18 11.04
N GLY A 99 6.44 0.29 11.65
CA GLY A 99 7.04 0.55 12.94
C GLY A 99 6.16 0.10 14.12
N LEU A 100 4.85 0.36 14.05
CA LEU A 100 3.94 -0.06 15.11
C LEU A 100 3.40 -1.46 14.84
N SER A 101 2.91 -1.68 13.62
CA SER A 101 2.30 -2.96 13.26
C SER A 101 3.33 -4.06 13.11
N GLU A 102 4.57 -3.71 12.80
CA GLU A 102 5.64 -4.69 12.67
C GLU A 102 5.87 -5.50 13.93
N LEU A 103 5.59 -4.92 15.08
CA LEU A 103 5.72 -5.64 16.34
C LEU A 103 4.72 -6.79 16.45
N LYS A 104 3.65 -6.74 15.68
CA LYS A 104 2.61 -7.76 15.66
C LYS A 104 2.80 -8.75 14.51
N LEU A 105 3.64 -8.39 13.59
CA LEU A 105 3.96 -9.26 12.47
C LEU A 105 5.00 -10.29 12.87
#